data_0ba6b0d5345f3d562c27afb4ad422962
#
_entry.id   0ba6b0d5345f3d562c27afb4ad422962
#
_cell.length_a   1.000
_cell.length_b   1.000
_cell.length_c   1.000
_cell.angle_alpha   90.00
_cell.angle_beta   90.00
_cell.angle_gamma   90.00
#
_symmetry.space_group_name_H-M   'P 1'
#
loop_
_entity.id
_entity.type
_entity.pdbx_description
1 polymer ?
#
loop_
_entity_poly.entity_id
_entity_poly.type
_entity_poly.pdbx_seq_one_letter_code
_entity_poly.pdbx_strand_id
1 'polypeptide(L)'
;MNLGPSLLNLTHRRVMKGKKNKVLIQKYLSGKIDWDHKDLKEIKDRIRVVLRHEQNNRCIYCRRLIKVDRRNVSEDIEHYLDKSKPYYKKWAFTAVNLTLSCRPCNFVKSTKDLGYLALRNDVNIKNGIGRFRWLHPYFDDYHANIEIRKGWVYLVKDNAPNKDAAIKMIQECELDKVEQVEKVSERIKLREQRLVELSLLALRRKRYDRSEKLLELICAEKNKNWYDY
;
A
#
# COMPACT_ATOMS: atom_id res chain seq x y z
N MET A 1 10.27 5.99 -10.62
CA MET A 1 9.36 7.00 -10.01
C MET A 1 9.16 6.65 -8.54
N ASN A 2 9.39 7.60 -7.63
CA ASN A 2 9.25 7.34 -6.18
C ASN A 2 7.80 7.57 -5.76
N LEU A 3 7.06 6.51 -5.53
CA LEU A 3 5.66 6.54 -5.14
C LEU A 3 5.51 6.22 -3.65
N GLY A 4 5.08 7.22 -2.87
CA GLY A 4 5.02 7.13 -1.41
C GLY A 4 6.39 7.29 -0.74
N PRO A 5 6.45 7.15 0.60
CA PRO A 5 7.68 7.35 1.36
C PRO A 5 8.68 6.20 1.16
N SER A 6 9.97 6.51 1.18
CA SER A 6 11.03 5.49 1.21
C SER A 6 11.01 4.68 2.50
N LEU A 7 10.89 5.37 3.64
CA LEU A 7 10.75 4.84 4.99
C LEU A 7 9.56 5.49 5.68
N LEU A 8 8.90 4.77 6.57
CA LEU A 8 7.86 5.33 7.43
C LEU A 8 8.42 5.95 8.69
N ASN A 9 7.73 6.98 9.19
CA ASN A 9 7.97 7.57 10.48
C ASN A 9 7.10 6.92 11.56
N LEU A 10 7.43 7.18 12.82
CA LEU A 10 6.70 6.63 13.96
C LEU A 10 5.67 7.61 14.54
N THR A 11 5.14 8.52 13.76
CA THR A 11 4.25 9.60 14.21
C THR A 11 2.99 9.07 14.88
N HIS A 12 2.43 7.97 14.37
CA HIS A 12 1.24 7.32 14.96
C HIS A 12 1.52 6.67 16.33
N ARG A 13 2.78 6.51 16.75
CA ARG A 13 3.14 6.04 18.10
C ARG A 13 2.50 6.86 19.21
N ARG A 14 2.31 8.17 18.99
CA ARG A 14 1.64 9.07 19.95
C ARG A 14 0.20 8.70 20.22
N VAL A 15 -0.53 8.14 19.25
CA VAL A 15 -1.92 7.70 19.42
C VAL A 15 -2.00 6.63 20.51
N MET A 16 -1.05 5.70 20.57
CA MET A 16 -1.05 4.57 21.49
C MET A 16 -0.58 4.95 22.91
N LYS A 17 0.09 6.12 23.07
CA LYS A 17 0.64 6.56 24.38
C LYS A 17 -0.40 7.14 25.34
N GLY A 18 -1.60 7.53 24.89
CA GLY A 18 -2.65 8.10 25.74
C GLY A 18 -3.06 7.14 26.87
N LYS A 19 -3.32 7.64 28.07
CA LYS A 19 -3.68 6.81 29.26
C LYS A 19 -4.83 5.85 28.95
N LYS A 20 -5.96 6.35 28.41
CA LYS A 20 -7.12 5.56 28.01
C LYS A 20 -6.74 4.47 26.99
N ASN A 21 -5.94 4.82 25.99
CA ASN A 21 -5.54 3.88 24.93
C ASN A 21 -4.63 2.77 25.47
N LYS A 22 -3.71 3.10 26.38
CA LYS A 22 -2.87 2.09 27.04
C LYS A 22 -3.68 1.03 27.77
N VAL A 23 -4.75 1.44 28.48
CA VAL A 23 -5.64 0.50 29.18
C VAL A 23 -6.34 -0.43 28.20
N LEU A 24 -6.85 0.10 27.08
CA LEU A 24 -7.51 -0.71 26.05
C LEU A 24 -6.54 -1.67 25.35
N ILE A 25 -5.33 -1.18 25.03
CA ILE A 25 -4.27 -2.03 24.46
C ILE A 25 -3.90 -3.15 25.42
N GLN A 26 -3.78 -2.86 26.72
CA GLN A 26 -3.50 -3.89 27.75
C GLN A 26 -4.62 -4.93 27.83
N LYS A 27 -5.91 -4.52 27.74
CA LYS A 27 -7.04 -5.45 27.66
C LYS A 27 -6.94 -6.38 26.45
N TYR A 28 -6.54 -5.85 25.29
CA TYR A 28 -6.31 -6.65 24.09
C TYR A 28 -5.14 -7.64 24.29
N LEU A 29 -3.99 -7.16 24.77
CA LEU A 29 -2.82 -8.00 24.96
C LEU A 29 -3.06 -9.13 25.99
N SER A 30 -3.88 -8.88 27.01
CA SER A 30 -4.30 -9.89 27.99
C SER A 30 -5.42 -10.82 27.50
N GLY A 31 -5.92 -10.64 26.27
CA GLY A 31 -6.98 -11.48 25.72
C GLY A 31 -8.40 -11.18 26.23
N LYS A 32 -8.59 -10.08 26.98
CA LYS A 32 -9.92 -9.68 27.50
C LYS A 32 -10.82 -9.11 26.39
N ILE A 33 -10.25 -8.57 25.35
CA ILE A 33 -10.94 -8.10 24.15
C ILE A 33 -10.16 -8.56 22.92
N ASP A 34 -10.83 -8.74 21.79
CA ASP A 34 -10.23 -9.04 20.49
C ASP A 34 -9.89 -7.77 19.69
N TRP A 35 -9.29 -7.97 18.51
CA TRP A 35 -8.93 -6.87 17.61
C TRP A 35 -10.16 -6.10 17.11
N ASP A 36 -11.28 -6.76 16.93
CA ASP A 36 -12.49 -6.16 16.35
C ASP A 36 -13.43 -5.57 17.37
N HIS A 37 -13.03 -5.60 18.66
CA HIS A 37 -13.81 -5.02 19.73
C HIS A 37 -14.08 -3.53 19.51
N LYS A 38 -15.33 -3.11 19.73
CA LYS A 38 -15.82 -1.74 19.48
C LYS A 38 -14.99 -0.64 20.16
N ASP A 39 -14.47 -0.90 21.34
CA ASP A 39 -13.69 0.08 22.13
C ASP A 39 -12.35 0.41 21.46
N LEU A 40 -11.83 -0.47 20.58
CA LEU A 40 -10.61 -0.22 19.82
C LEU A 40 -10.84 0.61 18.55
N LYS A 41 -12.11 0.87 18.18
CA LYS A 41 -12.46 1.57 16.95
C LYS A 41 -11.80 2.95 16.87
N GLU A 42 -11.96 3.76 17.92
CA GLU A 42 -11.39 5.12 17.97
C GLU A 42 -9.86 5.12 17.80
N ILE A 43 -9.17 4.21 18.49
CA ILE A 43 -7.71 4.07 18.37
C ILE A 43 -7.33 3.71 16.93
N LYS A 44 -8.00 2.71 16.36
CA LYS A 44 -7.75 2.25 14.99
C LYS A 44 -8.00 3.36 13.96
N ASP A 45 -9.08 4.11 14.10
CA ASP A 45 -9.41 5.20 13.18
C ASP A 45 -8.36 6.32 13.24
N ARG A 46 -7.89 6.68 14.44
CA ARG A 46 -6.81 7.66 14.61
C ARG A 46 -5.46 7.18 14.04
N ILE A 47 -5.14 5.90 14.20
CA ILE A 47 -3.96 5.29 13.59
C ILE A 47 -4.05 5.37 12.06
N ARG A 48 -5.21 5.03 11.46
CA ARG A 48 -5.44 5.13 10.01
C ARG A 48 -5.19 6.54 9.49
N VAL A 49 -5.76 7.55 10.13
CA VAL A 49 -5.59 8.95 9.69
C VAL A 49 -4.12 9.34 9.62
N VAL A 50 -3.33 9.00 10.65
CA VAL A 50 -1.91 9.33 10.67
C VAL A 50 -1.13 8.53 9.61
N LEU A 51 -1.37 7.24 9.50
CA LEU A 51 -0.69 6.39 8.53
C LEU A 51 -1.03 6.75 7.08
N ARG A 52 -2.29 7.16 6.79
CA ARG A 52 -2.65 7.66 5.45
C ARG A 52 -1.81 8.85 5.04
N HIS A 53 -1.66 9.80 5.96
CA HIS A 53 -0.82 10.97 5.70
C HIS A 53 0.66 10.57 5.49
N GLU A 54 1.22 9.74 6.36
CA GLU A 54 2.61 9.27 6.24
C GLU A 54 2.86 8.46 4.96
N GLN A 55 1.88 7.67 4.53
CA GLN A 55 1.97 6.83 3.34
C GLN A 55 1.51 7.54 2.05
N ASN A 56 1.14 8.82 2.10
CA ASN A 56 0.59 9.57 0.97
C ASN A 56 -0.61 8.84 0.34
N ASN A 57 -1.50 8.29 1.16
CA ASN A 57 -2.66 7.46 0.77
C ASN A 57 -2.28 6.24 -0.09
N ARG A 58 -1.08 5.69 0.06
CA ARG A 58 -0.60 4.57 -0.75
C ARG A 58 -0.43 3.29 0.07
N CYS A 59 -0.69 2.16 -0.57
CA CYS A 59 -0.42 0.85 0.00
C CYS A 59 1.07 0.69 0.29
N ILE A 60 1.40 0.16 1.47
CA ILE A 60 2.80 -0.03 1.88
C ILE A 60 3.55 -1.00 0.96
N TYR A 61 2.87 -1.97 0.37
CA TYR A 61 3.48 -2.99 -0.47
C TYR A 61 3.50 -2.58 -1.95
N CYS A 62 2.35 -2.41 -2.59
CA CYS A 62 2.29 -2.13 -4.03
C CYS A 62 2.40 -0.65 -4.40
N ARG A 63 2.42 0.26 -3.44
CA ARG A 63 2.51 1.72 -3.66
C ARG A 63 1.38 2.34 -4.48
N ARG A 64 0.34 1.57 -4.83
CA ARG A 64 -0.86 2.10 -5.48
C ARG A 64 -1.67 2.93 -4.50
N LEU A 65 -2.40 3.92 -5.01
CA LEU A 65 -3.32 4.72 -4.20
C LEU A 65 -4.41 3.82 -3.60
N ILE A 66 -4.67 4.00 -2.32
CA ILE A 66 -5.80 3.38 -1.64
C ILE A 66 -6.97 4.35 -1.76
N LYS A 67 -7.98 3.98 -2.53
CA LYS A 67 -9.22 4.74 -2.62
C LYS A 67 -10.02 4.49 -1.36
N VAL A 68 -10.17 5.52 -0.53
CA VAL A 68 -11.05 5.45 0.65
C VAL A 68 -12.44 5.89 0.19
N ASP A 69 -13.35 4.93 0.09
CA ASP A 69 -14.73 5.18 -0.27
C ASP A 69 -15.67 4.82 0.90
N ARG A 70 -16.83 5.42 0.95
CA ARG A 70 -17.96 5.23 1.88
C ARG A 70 -17.64 4.49 3.20
N ARG A 71 -17.60 3.15 3.20
CA ARG A 71 -17.34 2.30 4.38
C ARG A 71 -15.88 1.88 4.53
N ASN A 72 -14.98 2.47 3.74
CA ASN A 72 -13.55 2.16 3.75
C ASN A 72 -13.23 0.65 3.67
N VAL A 73 -13.78 0.00 2.65
CA VAL A 73 -13.55 -1.43 2.40
C VAL A 73 -12.23 -1.73 1.67
N SER A 74 -11.50 -0.69 1.27
CA SER A 74 -10.34 -0.80 0.40
C SER A 74 -9.01 -0.81 1.13
N GLU A 75 -8.97 -0.51 2.45
CA GLU A 75 -7.75 -0.50 3.25
C GLU A 75 -7.91 -1.26 4.55
N ASP A 76 -6.80 -1.85 4.98
CA ASP A 76 -6.66 -2.49 6.27
C ASP A 76 -5.48 -1.88 7.06
N ILE A 77 -5.62 -1.80 8.40
CA ILE A 77 -4.45 -1.66 9.26
C ILE A 77 -3.71 -2.98 9.19
N GLU A 78 -2.57 -2.92 8.55
CA GLU A 78 -1.72 -4.07 8.31
C GLU A 78 -0.73 -4.26 9.45
N HIS A 79 -0.63 -5.50 9.93
CA HIS A 79 0.39 -5.92 10.88
C HIS A 79 1.52 -6.60 10.11
N TYR A 80 2.66 -5.93 9.96
CA TYR A 80 3.79 -6.49 9.23
C TYR A 80 4.14 -7.90 9.76
N LEU A 81 4.27 -8.05 11.07
CA LEU A 81 4.31 -9.34 11.76
C LEU A 81 2.89 -9.67 12.23
N ASP A 82 2.33 -10.74 11.71
CA ASP A 82 0.93 -11.10 11.88
C ASP A 82 0.54 -11.29 13.36
N LYS A 83 -0.37 -10.46 13.83
CA LYS A 83 -0.89 -10.47 15.21
C LYS A 83 -1.63 -11.76 15.60
N SER A 84 -2.05 -12.57 14.64
CA SER A 84 -2.72 -13.85 14.93
C SER A 84 -1.74 -14.89 15.46
N LYS A 85 -0.45 -14.73 15.18
CA LYS A 85 0.60 -15.61 15.70
C LYS A 85 0.89 -15.29 17.16
N PRO A 86 0.83 -16.29 18.08
CA PRO A 86 0.97 -16.06 19.52
C PRO A 86 2.23 -15.29 19.90
N TYR A 87 3.36 -15.57 19.25
CA TYR A 87 4.65 -14.92 19.51
C TYR A 87 4.74 -13.48 19.00
N TYR A 88 3.86 -13.04 18.07
CA TYR A 88 3.79 -11.68 17.57
C TYR A 88 2.64 -10.85 18.14
N LYS A 89 1.67 -11.47 18.82
CA LYS A 89 0.55 -10.77 19.46
C LYS A 89 0.99 -9.61 20.34
N LYS A 90 2.13 -9.78 21.04
CA LYS A 90 2.77 -8.74 21.87
C LYS A 90 3.07 -7.43 21.12
N TRP A 91 3.21 -7.48 19.80
CA TRP A 91 3.52 -6.35 18.93
C TRP A 91 2.34 -5.81 18.13
N ALA A 92 1.12 -6.26 18.42
CA ALA A 92 -0.07 -5.82 17.68
C ALA A 92 -0.30 -4.29 17.72
N PHE A 93 0.15 -3.62 18.77
CA PHE A 93 0.10 -2.16 18.89
C PHE A 93 1.51 -1.52 18.94
N THR A 94 2.52 -2.23 18.47
CA THR A 94 3.86 -1.64 18.32
C THR A 94 3.93 -0.84 17.03
N ALA A 95 4.35 0.43 17.12
CA ALA A 95 4.31 1.34 15.97
C ALA A 95 5.05 0.81 14.75
N VAL A 96 6.23 0.23 14.90
CA VAL A 96 7.01 -0.36 13.79
C VAL A 96 6.34 -1.60 13.16
N ASN A 97 5.24 -2.09 13.74
CA ASN A 97 4.49 -3.24 13.21
C ASN A 97 3.21 -2.83 12.47
N LEU A 98 2.84 -1.55 12.48
CA LEU A 98 1.58 -1.06 11.94
C LEU A 98 1.79 -0.23 10.68
N THR A 99 1.05 -0.55 9.65
CA THR A 99 1.01 0.16 8.37
C THR A 99 -0.40 0.15 7.78
N LEU A 100 -0.60 0.75 6.62
CA LEU A 100 -1.80 0.57 5.81
C LEU A 100 -1.47 -0.20 4.55
N SER A 101 -2.27 -1.19 4.25
CA SER A 101 -2.23 -1.90 2.98
C SER A 101 -3.58 -1.82 2.26
N CYS A 102 -3.55 -1.91 0.93
CA CYS A 102 -4.77 -2.17 0.19
C CYS A 102 -5.24 -3.60 0.45
N ARG A 103 -6.54 -3.83 0.39
CA ARG A 103 -7.14 -5.12 0.68
C ARG A 103 -6.56 -6.28 -0.17
N PRO A 104 -6.30 -6.13 -1.49
CA PRO A 104 -5.65 -7.18 -2.26
C PRO A 104 -4.28 -7.59 -1.71
N CYS A 105 -3.40 -6.65 -1.40
CA CYS A 105 -2.09 -6.97 -0.83
C CYS A 105 -2.19 -7.59 0.55
N ASN A 106 -3.11 -7.11 1.40
CA ASN A 106 -3.36 -7.71 2.71
C ASN A 106 -3.84 -9.15 2.58
N PHE A 107 -4.76 -9.40 1.64
CA PHE A 107 -5.26 -10.75 1.36
C PHE A 107 -4.15 -11.70 0.89
N VAL A 108 -3.31 -11.28 -0.06
CA VAL A 108 -2.17 -12.08 -0.55
C VAL A 108 -1.15 -12.34 0.54
N LYS A 109 -0.86 -11.34 1.38
CA LYS A 109 0.02 -11.53 2.54
C LYS A 109 -0.58 -12.50 3.55
N SER A 110 -1.89 -12.34 3.86
CA SER A 110 -2.60 -13.21 4.80
C SER A 110 -1.80 -13.42 6.10
N THR A 111 -1.65 -14.67 6.52
CA THR A 111 -0.92 -15.07 7.73
C THR A 111 0.55 -15.43 7.50
N LYS A 112 1.15 -14.99 6.37
CA LYS A 112 2.57 -15.25 6.09
C LYS A 112 3.45 -14.77 7.24
N ASP A 113 4.39 -15.60 7.64
CA ASP A 113 5.37 -15.26 8.66
C ASP A 113 6.53 -14.47 8.02
N LEU A 114 6.55 -13.17 8.29
CA LEU A 114 7.57 -12.27 7.75
C LEU A 114 8.78 -12.09 8.66
N GLY A 115 8.77 -12.67 9.88
CA GLY A 115 9.90 -12.67 10.80
C GLY A 115 10.64 -13.99 10.79
N TYR A 116 11.97 -13.94 10.83
CA TYR A 116 12.74 -15.16 11.02
C TYR A 116 12.71 -15.64 12.48
N LEU A 117 13.05 -16.91 12.72
CA LEU A 117 12.94 -17.58 14.03
C LEU A 117 13.54 -16.80 15.19
N ALA A 118 14.71 -16.19 14.98
CA ALA A 118 15.40 -15.40 16.00
C ALA A 118 14.56 -14.21 16.53
N LEU A 119 13.66 -13.67 15.68
CA LEU A 119 12.84 -12.52 16.08
C LEU A 119 11.76 -12.88 17.11
N ARG A 120 11.30 -14.14 17.14
CA ARG A 120 10.18 -14.57 18.00
C ARG A 120 10.46 -14.37 19.48
N ASN A 121 11.72 -14.49 19.89
CA ASN A 121 12.17 -14.34 21.28
C ASN A 121 12.53 -12.91 21.65
N ASP A 122 12.59 -11.99 20.68
CA ASP A 122 12.95 -10.60 20.95
C ASP A 122 11.87 -9.88 21.77
N VAL A 123 12.33 -8.98 22.65
CA VAL A 123 11.44 -8.08 23.39
C VAL A 123 10.91 -6.97 22.47
N ASN A 124 11.75 -6.47 21.57
CA ASN A 124 11.45 -5.38 20.65
C ASN A 124 11.77 -5.76 19.21
N ILE A 125 10.98 -5.23 18.28
CA ILE A 125 11.30 -5.32 16.86
C ILE A 125 12.48 -4.39 16.57
N LYS A 126 13.61 -4.96 16.17
CA LYS A 126 14.85 -4.23 15.86
C LYS A 126 15.21 -4.37 14.40
N ASN A 127 15.89 -3.35 13.87
CA ASN A 127 16.46 -3.39 12.53
C ASN A 127 17.55 -4.48 12.43
N GLY A 128 17.72 -5.00 11.23
CA GLY A 128 18.80 -5.94 10.89
C GLY A 128 18.52 -6.66 9.57
N ILE A 129 19.53 -6.68 8.70
CA ILE A 129 19.48 -7.46 7.46
C ILE A 129 19.33 -8.94 7.82
N GLY A 130 18.47 -9.65 7.07
CA GLY A 130 18.19 -11.06 7.33
C GLY A 130 17.28 -11.36 8.52
N ARG A 131 16.70 -10.34 9.14
CA ARG A 131 15.71 -10.53 10.23
C ARG A 131 14.28 -10.65 9.70
N PHE A 132 14.01 -10.10 8.52
CA PHE A 132 12.70 -10.02 7.90
C PHE A 132 12.72 -10.65 6.52
N ARG A 133 11.61 -11.32 6.19
CA ARG A 133 11.42 -12.01 4.91
C ARG A 133 11.18 -11.05 3.75
N TRP A 134 10.47 -9.93 4.02
CA TRP A 134 10.19 -8.85 3.07
C TRP A 134 10.86 -7.57 3.54
N LEU A 135 10.92 -6.55 2.68
CA LEU A 135 11.37 -5.23 3.08
C LEU A 135 10.52 -4.70 4.22
N HIS A 136 11.18 -4.28 5.31
CA HIS A 136 10.48 -3.78 6.48
C HIS A 136 10.19 -2.28 6.32
N PRO A 137 8.92 -1.83 6.45
CA PRO A 137 8.50 -0.45 6.13
C PRO A 137 9.22 0.66 6.89
N TYR A 138 9.77 0.35 8.05
CA TYR A 138 10.45 1.30 8.93
C TYR A 138 11.98 1.18 8.93
N PHE A 139 12.52 0.13 8.32
CA PHE A 139 13.95 -0.17 8.40
C PHE A 139 14.62 -0.27 7.04
N ASP A 140 13.88 -0.68 6.01
CA ASP A 140 14.41 -0.81 4.66
C ASP A 140 13.87 0.30 3.75
N ASP A 141 14.75 1.05 3.11
CA ASP A 141 14.35 2.01 2.09
C ASP A 141 13.74 1.29 0.89
N TYR A 142 12.43 1.48 0.71
CA TYR A 142 11.69 0.83 -0.37
C TYR A 142 12.29 1.17 -1.75
N HIS A 143 12.56 2.46 -1.99
CA HIS A 143 12.99 2.94 -3.29
C HIS A 143 14.48 2.73 -3.54
N ALA A 144 15.27 2.46 -2.50
CA ALA A 144 16.64 1.97 -2.67
C ALA A 144 16.66 0.51 -3.16
N ASN A 145 15.63 -0.27 -2.83
CA ASN A 145 15.56 -1.69 -3.16
C ASN A 145 14.72 -1.99 -4.41
N ILE A 146 13.56 -1.31 -4.58
CA ILE A 146 12.58 -1.58 -5.64
C ILE A 146 12.39 -0.35 -6.52
N GLU A 147 12.50 -0.54 -7.83
CA GLU A 147 12.09 0.41 -8.85
C GLU A 147 10.67 0.07 -9.32
N ILE A 148 9.81 1.09 -9.37
CA ILE A 148 8.47 0.97 -9.98
C ILE A 148 8.50 1.71 -11.30
N ARG A 149 8.31 0.99 -12.40
CA ARG A 149 8.20 1.55 -13.75
C ARG A 149 6.76 1.78 -14.15
N LYS A 150 6.58 2.53 -15.24
CA LYS A 150 5.26 2.76 -15.84
C LYS A 150 4.58 1.41 -16.13
N GLY A 151 3.27 1.33 -15.91
CA GLY A 151 2.50 0.09 -16.04
C GLY A 151 2.58 -0.81 -14.81
N TRP A 152 3.08 -0.31 -13.66
CA TRP A 152 3.19 -1.04 -12.40
C TRP A 152 4.11 -2.26 -12.49
N VAL A 153 5.22 -2.12 -13.22
CA VAL A 153 6.28 -3.12 -13.27
C VAL A 153 7.22 -2.89 -12.08
N TYR A 154 7.38 -3.92 -11.25
CA TYR A 154 8.24 -3.88 -10.06
C TYR A 154 9.53 -4.63 -10.33
N LEU A 155 10.64 -3.95 -10.21
CA LEU A 155 11.99 -4.50 -10.44
C LEU A 155 12.85 -4.30 -9.21
N VAL A 156 13.61 -5.32 -8.83
CA VAL A 156 14.64 -5.19 -7.82
C VAL A 156 15.84 -4.49 -8.45
N LYS A 157 16.37 -3.47 -7.78
CA LYS A 157 17.56 -2.77 -8.26
C LYS A 157 18.81 -3.62 -8.13
N ASP A 158 19.76 -3.47 -9.04
CA ASP A 158 21.01 -4.25 -9.03
C ASP A 158 21.83 -4.02 -7.75
N ASN A 159 21.82 -2.78 -7.26
CA ASN A 159 22.50 -2.33 -6.04
C ASN A 159 21.56 -2.27 -4.81
N ALA A 160 20.47 -3.05 -4.80
CA ALA A 160 19.51 -3.08 -3.70
C ALA A 160 20.20 -3.51 -2.38
N PRO A 161 20.13 -2.70 -1.31
CA PRO A 161 20.75 -3.04 -0.02
C PRO A 161 20.22 -4.32 0.61
N ASN A 162 18.94 -4.65 0.39
CA ASN A 162 18.29 -5.87 0.90
C ASN A 162 17.59 -6.62 -0.24
N LYS A 163 18.42 -7.09 -1.18
CA LYS A 163 17.97 -7.69 -2.46
C LYS A 163 17.05 -8.89 -2.25
N ASP A 164 17.40 -9.79 -1.36
CA ASP A 164 16.62 -11.02 -1.09
C ASP A 164 15.23 -10.72 -0.55
N ALA A 165 15.12 -9.77 0.38
CA ALA A 165 13.83 -9.36 0.93
C ALA A 165 12.96 -8.65 -0.14
N ALA A 166 13.57 -7.89 -1.05
CA ALA A 166 12.88 -7.25 -2.16
C ALA A 166 12.35 -8.28 -3.16
N ILE A 167 13.16 -9.29 -3.54
CA ILE A 167 12.75 -10.38 -4.43
C ILE A 167 11.56 -11.13 -3.82
N LYS A 168 11.68 -11.55 -2.57
CA LYS A 168 10.61 -12.28 -1.87
C LYS A 168 9.33 -11.46 -1.76
N MET A 169 9.46 -10.17 -1.47
CA MET A 169 8.30 -9.29 -1.39
C MET A 169 7.57 -9.18 -2.73
N ILE A 170 8.29 -9.01 -3.85
CA ILE A 170 7.66 -8.94 -5.18
C ILE A 170 6.95 -10.26 -5.50
N GLN A 171 7.62 -11.39 -5.33
CA GLN A 171 7.09 -12.70 -5.67
C GLN A 171 5.92 -13.13 -4.76
N GLU A 172 6.10 -13.03 -3.46
CA GLU A 172 5.14 -13.55 -2.49
C GLU A 172 3.94 -12.62 -2.22
N CYS A 173 4.10 -11.32 -2.47
CA CYS A 173 3.00 -10.36 -2.48
C CYS A 173 2.36 -10.22 -3.88
N GLU A 174 2.81 -11.02 -4.85
CA GLU A 174 2.32 -11.08 -6.24
C GLU A 174 2.34 -9.69 -6.92
N LEU A 175 3.35 -8.89 -6.63
CA LEU A 175 3.47 -7.56 -7.24
C LEU A 175 3.77 -7.64 -8.73
N ASP A 176 4.41 -8.70 -9.18
CA ASP A 176 4.65 -9.03 -10.59
C ASP A 176 3.35 -9.26 -11.39
N LYS A 177 2.24 -9.60 -10.72
CA LYS A 177 0.93 -9.79 -11.35
C LYS A 177 0.11 -8.50 -11.46
N VAL A 178 0.49 -7.43 -10.76
CA VAL A 178 -0.24 -6.14 -10.75
C VAL A 178 -0.30 -5.51 -12.14
N GLU A 179 0.77 -5.62 -12.92
CA GLU A 179 0.83 -5.12 -14.31
C GLU A 179 -0.32 -5.65 -15.17
N GLN A 180 -0.68 -6.91 -15.02
CA GLN A 180 -1.72 -7.54 -15.83
C GLN A 180 -3.11 -6.91 -15.58
N VAL A 181 -3.40 -6.53 -14.34
CA VAL A 181 -4.68 -5.90 -13.95
C VAL A 181 -4.76 -4.46 -14.47
N GLU A 182 -3.64 -3.74 -14.46
CA GLU A 182 -3.59 -2.33 -14.86
C GLU A 182 -3.52 -2.14 -16.39
N LYS A 183 -3.13 -3.15 -17.15
CA LYS A 183 -3.00 -3.07 -18.62
C LYS A 183 -4.28 -2.59 -19.32
N VAL A 184 -5.44 -3.00 -18.85
CA VAL A 184 -6.72 -2.60 -19.44
C VAL A 184 -6.98 -1.11 -19.18
N SER A 185 -6.87 -0.69 -17.92
CA SER A 185 -7.07 0.71 -17.49
C SER A 185 -6.04 1.65 -18.14
N GLU A 186 -4.79 1.21 -18.26
CA GLU A 186 -3.73 1.98 -18.93
C GLU A 186 -3.98 2.11 -20.43
N ARG A 187 -4.45 1.07 -21.11
CA ARG A 187 -4.82 1.14 -22.54
C ARG A 187 -5.93 2.16 -22.79
N ILE A 188 -6.95 2.19 -21.94
CA ILE A 188 -8.04 3.17 -22.04
C ILE A 188 -7.46 4.60 -21.92
N LYS A 189 -6.64 4.87 -20.92
CA LYS A 189 -6.02 6.18 -20.71
C LYS A 189 -5.10 6.61 -21.85
N LEU A 190 -4.28 5.68 -22.36
CA LEU A 190 -3.40 5.96 -23.51
C LEU A 190 -4.20 6.23 -24.79
N ARG A 191 -5.31 5.52 -25.00
CA ARG A 191 -6.20 5.75 -26.13
C ARG A 191 -6.84 7.14 -26.04
N GLU A 192 -7.36 7.53 -24.89
CA GLU A 192 -7.93 8.87 -24.69
C GLU A 192 -6.88 9.97 -24.91
N GLN A 193 -5.69 9.82 -24.31
CA GLN A 193 -4.61 10.77 -24.52
C GLN A 193 -4.28 10.91 -26.01
N ARG A 194 -4.21 9.80 -26.73
CA ARG A 194 -3.97 9.82 -28.17
C ARG A 194 -5.06 10.53 -28.96
N LEU A 195 -6.32 10.32 -28.60
CA LEU A 195 -7.44 11.02 -29.23
C LEU A 195 -7.38 12.54 -28.98
N VAL A 196 -7.03 12.97 -27.76
CA VAL A 196 -6.81 14.38 -27.43
C VAL A 196 -5.68 14.98 -28.28
N GLU A 197 -4.55 14.31 -28.36
CA GLU A 197 -3.40 14.77 -29.18
C GLU A 197 -3.77 14.93 -30.66
N LEU A 198 -4.50 13.96 -31.21
CA LEU A 198 -4.97 14.01 -32.61
C LEU A 198 -5.99 15.11 -32.83
N SER A 199 -6.90 15.34 -31.88
CA SER A 199 -7.87 16.45 -31.94
C SER A 199 -7.15 17.80 -31.95
N LEU A 200 -6.18 18.01 -31.06
CA LEU A 200 -5.38 19.22 -31.02
C LEU A 200 -4.57 19.44 -32.33
N LEU A 201 -4.04 18.36 -32.90
CA LEU A 201 -3.34 18.43 -34.18
C LEU A 201 -4.27 18.81 -35.31
N ALA A 202 -5.51 18.27 -35.33
CA ALA A 202 -6.54 18.62 -36.31
C ALA A 202 -6.93 20.10 -36.20
N LEU A 203 -7.11 20.61 -34.97
CA LEU A 203 -7.39 22.05 -34.72
C LEU A 203 -6.27 22.95 -35.26
N ARG A 204 -5.01 22.64 -34.93
CA ARG A 204 -3.84 23.39 -35.42
C ARG A 204 -3.77 23.43 -36.95
N ARG A 205 -4.28 22.39 -37.63
CA ARG A 205 -4.34 22.29 -39.10
C ARG A 205 -5.64 22.81 -39.65
N LYS A 206 -6.48 23.49 -38.85
CA LYS A 206 -7.78 24.04 -39.21
C LYS A 206 -8.76 23.00 -39.79
N ARG A 207 -8.63 21.72 -39.40
CA ARG A 207 -9.50 20.61 -39.77
C ARG A 207 -10.58 20.41 -38.72
N TYR A 208 -11.51 21.34 -38.61
CA TYR A 208 -12.48 21.43 -37.53
C TYR A 208 -13.39 20.20 -37.42
N ASP A 209 -13.96 19.75 -38.55
CA ASP A 209 -14.84 18.56 -38.58
C ASP A 209 -14.13 17.30 -38.06
N ARG A 210 -12.83 17.18 -38.39
CA ARG A 210 -12.04 16.04 -37.88
C ARG A 210 -11.77 16.14 -36.39
N SER A 211 -11.54 17.36 -35.90
CA SER A 211 -11.35 17.58 -34.46
C SER A 211 -12.62 17.29 -33.68
N GLU A 212 -13.78 17.73 -34.17
CA GLU A 212 -15.08 17.48 -33.57
C GLU A 212 -15.37 15.99 -33.46
N LYS A 213 -15.22 15.22 -34.54
CA LYS A 213 -15.36 13.76 -34.50
C LYS A 213 -14.43 13.07 -33.49
N LEU A 214 -13.21 13.56 -33.34
CA LEU A 214 -12.28 13.02 -32.34
C LEU A 214 -12.71 13.33 -30.90
N LEU A 215 -13.27 14.54 -30.65
CA LEU A 215 -13.84 14.91 -29.38
C LEU A 215 -15.10 14.08 -29.04
N GLU A 216 -15.97 13.83 -30.01
CA GLU A 216 -17.11 12.93 -29.85
C GLU A 216 -16.66 11.51 -29.43
N LEU A 217 -15.60 10.98 -30.05
CA LEU A 217 -15.03 9.70 -29.68
C LEU A 217 -14.48 9.70 -28.25
N ILE A 218 -13.85 10.80 -27.81
CA ILE A 218 -13.38 10.94 -26.43
C ILE A 218 -14.56 10.92 -25.46
N CYS A 219 -15.62 11.66 -25.76
CA CYS A 219 -16.84 11.68 -24.95
C CYS A 219 -17.50 10.28 -24.88
N ALA A 220 -17.57 9.59 -26.03
CA ALA A 220 -18.12 8.24 -26.06
C ALA A 220 -17.31 7.24 -25.25
N GLU A 221 -15.97 7.27 -25.35
CA GLU A 221 -15.07 6.41 -24.54
C GLU A 221 -15.22 6.73 -23.03
N LYS A 222 -15.28 8.01 -22.65
CA LYS A 222 -15.50 8.40 -21.25
C LYS A 222 -16.85 7.95 -20.73
N ASN A 223 -17.91 8.11 -21.50
CA ASN A 223 -19.24 7.66 -21.10
C ASN A 223 -19.32 6.14 -20.96
N LYS A 224 -18.58 5.39 -21.79
CA LYS A 224 -18.51 3.94 -21.71
C LYS A 224 -17.73 3.45 -20.50
N ASN A 225 -16.66 4.16 -20.16
CA ASN A 225 -15.69 3.72 -19.14
C ASN A 225 -15.78 4.55 -17.83
N TRP A 226 -16.86 5.30 -17.61
CA TRP A 226 -16.97 6.21 -16.46
C TRP A 226 -16.89 5.51 -15.09
N TYR A 227 -17.16 4.20 -15.03
CA TYR A 227 -16.99 3.39 -13.82
C TYR A 227 -15.53 3.10 -13.46
N ASP A 228 -14.63 3.21 -14.44
CA ASP A 228 -13.22 2.79 -14.31
C ASP A 228 -12.28 3.94 -13.94
N TYR A 229 -12.83 5.15 -13.68
CA TYR A 229 -12.11 6.36 -13.30
C TYR A 229 -12.12 6.65 -11.80
#